data_bbf9df98358d6269cf2dce8ec69b6398
#
_entry.id   bbf9df98358d6269cf2dce8ec69b6398
#
_cell.length_a   1.000
_cell.length_b   1.000
_cell.length_c   1.000
_cell.angle_alpha   90.00
_cell.angle_beta   90.00
_cell.angle_gamma   90.00
#
_symmetry.space_group_name_H-M   'P 1'
#
loop_
_entity.id
_entity.type
_entity.pdbx_description
1 polymer ?
#
loop_
_entity_poly.entity_id
_entity_poly.type
_entity_poly.pdbx_seq_one_letter_code
_entity_poly.pdbx_strand_id
1 'polypeptide(L)'
;MKLELGIIPINDIQFGAESKVENGTIYVNADELKALILEDENLKSVELDIARPGESVRIMPVKDVIEPRVKVSGEGAMFPGMISKVAPVGSGRTNVLRGSAVVTTGKIVGFQEGIIDMTGEGSKYTPFSKLNNLVVVCEPIDGLAKHAHEKAVRMAGLKTADYIGKLAKDIVAEEVETFETVSVKEGIEKWPELPRVGYVLMLQSQGLMHDTYVYGVDAKQSLSTIIMPTEIMDGAIVSGNCVSACDKNTTYHHLNNPVIRDLFAQHGKTLNFVGVIITNENVYLADKMRSSDWSSKLCEWLGLDGAIVSQEGFGNPDTDLIMNCKKIEGKGVKTVIITDEYAGRDGASQSLAEIGRASCRE
;
A
#
# COMPACT_ATOMS: atom_id res chain seq x y z
N MET A 1 5.32 10.73 -17.21
CA MET A 1 5.25 11.15 -15.80
C MET A 1 6.57 10.75 -15.15
N LYS A 2 7.23 11.65 -14.39
CA LYS A 2 8.52 11.36 -13.76
C LYS A 2 8.44 11.65 -12.27
N LEU A 3 8.66 10.63 -11.44
CA LEU A 3 8.73 10.69 -9.99
C LEU A 3 10.19 10.50 -9.53
N GLU A 4 10.65 11.38 -8.66
CA GLU A 4 11.92 11.27 -7.96
C GLU A 4 11.66 11.05 -6.47
N LEU A 5 12.13 9.92 -5.93
CA LEU A 5 12.11 9.66 -4.50
C LEU A 5 13.47 10.04 -3.91
N GLY A 6 13.49 11.13 -3.12
CA GLY A 6 14.68 11.57 -2.39
C GLY A 6 14.80 10.79 -1.09
N ILE A 7 15.81 9.95 -0.96
CA ILE A 7 15.98 9.05 0.18
C ILE A 7 16.75 9.77 1.29
N ILE A 8 16.15 9.82 2.47
CA ILE A 8 16.71 10.33 3.71
C ILE A 8 16.77 9.14 4.68
N PRO A 9 17.97 8.56 4.92
CA PRO A 9 18.09 7.41 5.80
C PRO A 9 17.78 7.76 7.25
N ILE A 10 16.96 6.94 7.90
CA ILE A 10 16.59 7.06 9.31
C ILE A 10 17.11 5.85 10.08
N ASN A 11 17.94 6.13 11.09
CA ASN A 11 18.59 5.13 11.91
C ASN A 11 17.97 5.02 13.31
N ASP A 12 17.23 6.05 13.75
CA ASP A 12 16.57 6.06 15.07
C ASP A 12 15.36 7.00 15.10
N ILE A 13 14.47 6.76 16.06
CA ILE A 13 13.40 7.66 16.47
C ILE A 13 13.52 7.90 17.98
N GLN A 14 13.38 9.15 18.42
CA GLN A 14 13.46 9.53 19.83
C GLN A 14 12.36 10.54 20.18
N PHE A 15 11.88 10.50 21.42
CA PHE A 15 11.08 11.62 21.94
C PHE A 15 12.00 12.77 22.34
N GLY A 16 11.58 14.00 22.03
CA GLY A 16 12.33 15.21 22.26
C GLY A 16 11.43 16.40 22.59
N ALA A 17 12.03 17.51 22.97
CA ALA A 17 11.29 18.75 23.26
C ALA A 17 10.78 19.44 21.97
N GLU A 18 11.38 19.16 20.83
CA GLU A 18 11.07 19.72 19.52
C GLU A 18 11.03 18.61 18.48
N SER A 19 10.08 18.69 17.55
CA SER A 19 10.00 17.75 16.43
C SER A 19 10.90 18.18 15.29
N LYS A 20 11.87 17.33 14.91
CA LYS A 20 12.80 17.56 13.80
C LYS A 20 13.41 16.27 13.29
N VAL A 21 14.04 16.34 12.12
CA VAL A 21 14.94 15.29 11.61
C VAL A 21 16.35 15.83 11.59
N GLU A 22 17.26 15.17 12.27
CA GLU A 22 18.66 15.58 12.36
C GLU A 22 19.58 14.37 12.47
N ASN A 23 20.65 14.32 11.64
CA ASN A 23 21.65 13.26 11.63
C ASN A 23 21.07 11.83 11.59
N GLY A 24 20.04 11.61 10.75
CA GLY A 24 19.39 10.31 10.59
C GLY A 24 18.50 9.91 11.77
N THR A 25 18.19 10.82 12.68
CA THR A 25 17.27 10.61 13.79
C THR A 25 16.03 11.48 13.64
N ILE A 26 14.87 10.89 13.84
CA ILE A 26 13.61 11.62 13.97
C ILE A 26 13.39 11.92 15.45
N TYR A 27 13.37 13.18 15.82
CA TYR A 27 12.93 13.63 17.14
C TYR A 27 11.46 14.00 17.08
N VAL A 28 10.67 13.54 18.03
CA VAL A 28 9.21 13.75 18.09
C VAL A 28 8.84 14.41 19.41
N ASN A 29 8.22 15.57 19.35
CA ASN A 29 7.52 16.14 20.49
C ASN A 29 6.21 15.38 20.69
N ALA A 30 6.17 14.52 21.70
CA ALA A 30 5.03 13.64 21.95
C ALA A 30 3.75 14.42 22.28
N ASP A 31 3.84 15.52 23.00
CA ASP A 31 2.67 16.31 23.41
C ASP A 31 2.05 17.03 22.20
N GLU A 32 2.90 17.60 21.34
CA GLU A 32 2.47 18.25 20.10
C GLU A 32 1.78 17.27 19.16
N LEU A 33 2.38 16.09 18.96
CA LEU A 33 1.81 15.07 18.07
C LEU A 33 0.51 14.49 18.65
N LYS A 34 0.44 14.24 19.97
CA LYS A 34 -0.81 13.80 20.60
C LYS A 34 -1.91 14.83 20.46
N ALA A 35 -1.61 16.11 20.64
CA ALA A 35 -2.57 17.20 20.46
C ALA A 35 -3.11 17.25 19.02
N LEU A 36 -2.25 17.10 18.01
CA LEU A 36 -2.66 17.04 16.60
C LEU A 36 -3.59 15.87 16.30
N ILE A 37 -3.31 14.70 16.87
CA ILE A 37 -4.14 13.51 16.65
C ILE A 37 -5.50 13.64 17.33
N LEU A 38 -5.51 14.17 18.56
CA LEU A 38 -6.70 14.36 19.39
C LEU A 38 -7.60 15.53 18.93
N GLU A 39 -7.27 16.22 17.84
CA GLU A 39 -8.23 17.08 17.14
C GLU A 39 -9.45 16.30 16.61
N ASP A 40 -9.32 14.98 16.44
CA ASP A 40 -10.44 14.09 16.09
C ASP A 40 -11.22 13.74 17.36
N GLU A 41 -12.41 14.31 17.51
CA GLU A 41 -13.30 14.09 18.66
C GLU A 41 -13.74 12.62 18.85
N ASN A 42 -13.52 11.76 17.84
CA ASN A 42 -13.80 10.33 17.93
C ASN A 42 -12.68 9.55 18.65
N LEU A 43 -11.57 10.20 19.00
CA LEU A 43 -10.49 9.61 19.79
C LEU A 43 -10.56 10.10 21.23
N LYS A 44 -10.62 9.16 22.16
CA LYS A 44 -10.62 9.41 23.61
C LYS A 44 -9.22 9.68 24.13
N SER A 45 -8.25 8.91 23.66
CA SER A 45 -6.84 9.06 24.04
C SER A 45 -5.92 8.51 22.96
N VAL A 46 -4.67 8.96 22.99
CA VAL A 46 -3.59 8.46 22.14
C VAL A 46 -2.33 8.31 23.00
N GLU A 47 -1.70 7.16 22.89
CA GLU A 47 -0.38 6.89 23.42
C GLU A 47 0.63 6.76 22.29
N LEU A 48 1.87 7.15 22.53
CA LEU A 48 2.97 7.01 21.58
C LEU A 48 4.06 6.16 22.19
N ASP A 49 4.61 5.23 21.38
CA ASP A 49 5.73 4.40 21.77
C ASP A 49 6.69 4.23 20.58
N ILE A 50 7.88 3.72 20.82
CA ILE A 50 8.90 3.49 19.80
C ILE A 50 9.35 2.03 19.89
N ALA A 51 9.30 1.32 18.77
CA ALA A 51 9.80 -0.04 18.67
C ALA A 51 10.94 -0.10 17.64
N ARG A 52 12.12 -0.53 18.09
CA ARG A 52 13.34 -0.58 17.28
C ARG A 52 13.69 -1.99 16.82
N PRO A 53 14.44 -2.13 15.74
CA PRO A 53 14.92 -3.43 15.30
C PRO A 53 15.65 -4.19 16.39
N GLY A 54 15.26 -5.44 16.61
CA GLY A 54 15.89 -6.32 17.61
C GLY A 54 15.39 -6.16 19.05
N GLU A 55 14.53 -5.18 19.34
CA GLU A 55 13.91 -5.07 20.67
C GLU A 55 12.96 -6.24 20.92
N SER A 56 12.91 -6.73 22.16
CA SER A 56 12.01 -7.81 22.58
C SER A 56 10.57 -7.28 22.76
N VAL A 57 9.99 -6.81 21.65
CA VAL A 57 8.67 -6.17 21.60
C VAL A 57 7.84 -6.84 20.49
N ARG A 58 6.55 -6.99 20.77
CA ARG A 58 5.51 -7.34 19.81
C ARG A 58 4.52 -6.20 19.71
N ILE A 59 4.31 -5.67 18.50
CA ILE A 59 3.29 -4.66 18.24
C ILE A 59 2.01 -5.39 17.82
N MET A 60 0.92 -5.18 18.56
CA MET A 60 -0.38 -5.81 18.32
C MET A 60 -1.48 -5.04 19.07
N PRO A 61 -2.65 -4.87 18.44
CA PRO A 61 -3.05 -5.21 17.07
C PRO A 61 -2.63 -4.11 16.08
N VAL A 62 -1.93 -4.48 15.03
CA VAL A 62 -1.52 -3.55 13.97
C VAL A 62 -2.70 -3.26 13.05
N LYS A 63 -2.95 -1.99 12.78
CA LYS A 63 -4.03 -1.51 11.89
C LYS A 63 -3.51 -1.04 10.55
N ASP A 64 -2.41 -0.30 10.52
CA ASP A 64 -1.70 0.10 9.31
C ASP A 64 -0.22 0.37 9.63
N VAL A 65 0.61 0.32 8.60
CA VAL A 65 2.02 0.71 8.62
C VAL A 65 2.24 1.70 7.48
N ILE A 66 2.82 2.85 7.78
CA ILE A 66 2.95 3.96 6.83
C ILE A 66 4.40 4.47 6.84
N GLU A 67 5.07 4.50 5.69
CA GLU A 67 6.38 5.15 5.56
C GLU A 67 6.18 6.66 5.47
N PRO A 68 6.76 7.47 6.37
CA PRO A 68 6.62 8.92 6.32
C PRO A 68 7.29 9.49 5.07
N ARG A 69 6.56 10.30 4.32
CA ARG A 69 7.00 10.95 3.09
C ARG A 69 6.49 12.38 3.02
N VAL A 70 7.15 13.22 2.25
CA VAL A 70 6.69 14.59 1.98
C VAL A 70 6.96 15.00 0.55
N LYS A 71 5.96 15.60 -0.08
CA LYS A 71 6.08 16.20 -1.41
C LYS A 71 6.94 17.46 -1.35
N VAL A 72 8.03 17.48 -2.09
CA VAL A 72 8.96 18.62 -2.19
C VAL A 72 8.66 19.47 -3.43
N SER A 73 8.35 18.81 -4.55
CA SER A 73 7.99 19.49 -5.80
C SER A 73 7.04 18.64 -6.64
N GLY A 74 6.41 19.25 -7.63
CA GLY A 74 5.37 18.63 -8.45
C GLY A 74 3.98 19.00 -7.97
N GLU A 75 2.96 18.30 -8.51
CA GLU A 75 1.57 18.50 -8.12
C GLU A 75 1.18 17.64 -6.93
N GLY A 76 0.13 18.06 -6.24
CA GLY A 76 -0.47 17.34 -5.13
C GLY A 76 0.34 17.38 -3.84
N ALA A 77 -0.11 16.59 -2.87
CA ALA A 77 0.53 16.36 -1.59
C ALA A 77 0.26 14.91 -1.18
N MET A 78 0.94 14.42 -0.13
CA MET A 78 0.77 13.04 0.34
C MET A 78 -0.69 12.73 0.68
N PHE A 79 -1.10 11.53 0.33
CA PHE A 79 -2.41 10.95 0.62
C PHE A 79 -3.58 11.84 0.15
N PRO A 80 -3.65 12.15 -1.19
CA PRO A 80 -4.68 13.02 -1.75
C PRO A 80 -6.09 12.44 -1.55
N GLY A 81 -7.02 13.32 -1.20
CA GLY A 81 -8.40 12.94 -0.88
C GLY A 81 -8.60 12.38 0.53
N MET A 82 -7.51 12.13 1.26
CA MET A 82 -7.54 11.69 2.66
C MET A 82 -7.18 12.84 3.60
N ILE A 83 -5.93 13.26 3.63
CA ILE A 83 -5.44 14.35 4.47
C ILE A 83 -5.07 15.60 3.67
N SER A 84 -4.93 15.49 2.38
CA SER A 84 -4.71 16.60 1.47
C SER A 84 -5.84 16.73 0.45
N LYS A 85 -5.91 17.86 -0.27
CA LYS A 85 -6.87 18.04 -1.36
C LYS A 85 -6.64 17.01 -2.45
N VAL A 86 -7.72 16.59 -3.12
CA VAL A 86 -7.62 15.74 -4.31
C VAL A 86 -6.86 16.48 -5.39
N ALA A 87 -5.68 15.99 -5.71
CA ALA A 87 -4.82 16.48 -6.79
C ALA A 87 -3.94 15.33 -7.29
N PRO A 88 -3.51 15.33 -8.56
CA PRO A 88 -2.63 14.31 -9.09
C PRO A 88 -1.31 14.24 -8.30
N VAL A 89 -0.84 13.03 -8.05
CA VAL A 89 0.51 12.75 -7.52
C VAL A 89 1.29 11.88 -8.51
N GLY A 90 2.49 11.44 -8.18
CA GLY A 90 3.30 10.56 -9.03
C GLY A 90 4.26 11.30 -9.95
N SER A 91 4.45 12.61 -9.75
CA SER A 91 5.44 13.43 -10.49
C SER A 91 6.18 14.38 -9.56
N GLY A 92 7.32 14.88 -10.01
CA GLY A 92 8.19 15.77 -9.22
C GLY A 92 8.97 15.00 -8.16
N ARG A 93 9.34 15.66 -7.05
CA ARG A 93 10.14 15.07 -5.98
C ARG A 93 9.34 14.86 -4.71
N THR A 94 9.51 13.68 -4.11
CA THR A 94 8.99 13.29 -2.80
C THR A 94 10.15 12.80 -1.94
N ASN A 95 10.37 13.43 -0.78
CA ASN A 95 11.33 12.95 0.20
C ASN A 95 10.72 11.79 1.00
N VAL A 96 11.55 10.77 1.25
CA VAL A 96 11.18 9.50 1.90
C VAL A 96 12.07 9.30 3.12
N LEU A 97 11.50 9.17 4.29
CA LEU A 97 12.22 8.87 5.53
C LEU A 97 12.46 7.35 5.63
N ARG A 98 13.42 6.86 4.84
CA ARG A 98 13.72 5.43 4.68
C ARG A 98 14.31 4.84 5.97
N GLY A 99 13.77 3.70 6.40
CA GLY A 99 14.18 3.03 7.63
C GLY A 99 13.29 3.35 8.83
N SER A 100 12.23 4.15 8.61
CA SER A 100 11.22 4.43 9.63
C SER A 100 9.82 4.09 9.14
N ALA A 101 8.91 3.87 10.09
CA ALA A 101 7.49 3.75 9.82
C ALA A 101 6.64 4.29 10.97
N VAL A 102 5.43 4.70 10.67
CA VAL A 102 4.34 4.94 11.61
C VAL A 102 3.48 3.69 11.64
N VAL A 103 3.28 3.11 12.82
CA VAL A 103 2.45 1.93 13.02
C VAL A 103 1.23 2.33 13.85
N THR A 104 0.03 2.21 13.29
CA THR A 104 -1.19 2.45 14.04
C THR A 104 -1.67 1.17 14.71
N THR A 105 -2.05 1.31 15.98
CA THR A 105 -2.66 0.25 16.78
C THR A 105 -3.92 0.77 17.46
N GLY A 106 -4.76 -0.12 17.98
CA GLY A 106 -6.00 0.25 18.65
C GLY A 106 -6.76 -0.96 19.15
N LYS A 107 -8.00 -0.75 19.59
CA LYS A 107 -8.86 -1.87 20.05
C LYS A 107 -9.09 -2.89 18.93
N ILE A 108 -9.17 -4.16 19.31
CA ILE A 108 -9.63 -5.23 18.43
C ILE A 108 -11.10 -4.99 18.10
N VAL A 109 -11.42 -4.90 16.81
CA VAL A 109 -12.79 -4.69 16.33
C VAL A 109 -13.37 -5.95 15.70
N GLY A 110 -12.51 -6.77 15.12
CA GLY A 110 -12.84 -8.09 14.57
C GLY A 110 -12.23 -9.20 15.42
N PHE A 111 -11.84 -10.28 14.77
CA PHE A 111 -11.26 -11.47 15.41
C PHE A 111 -9.82 -11.76 14.91
N GLN A 112 -9.34 -11.03 13.94
CA GLN A 112 -7.98 -11.14 13.41
C GLN A 112 -7.33 -9.77 13.41
N GLU A 113 -6.03 -9.75 13.73
CA GLU A 113 -5.29 -8.49 13.91
C GLU A 113 -3.84 -8.65 13.45
N GLY A 114 -3.24 -7.56 12.95
CA GLY A 114 -1.85 -7.50 12.56
C GLY A 114 -0.90 -7.68 13.72
N ILE A 115 0.19 -8.40 13.47
CA ILE A 115 1.26 -8.62 14.44
C ILE A 115 2.60 -8.30 13.79
N ILE A 116 3.42 -7.50 14.49
CA ILE A 116 4.81 -7.27 14.13
C ILE A 116 5.67 -7.71 15.31
N ASP A 117 6.44 -8.77 15.11
CA ASP A 117 7.48 -9.18 16.05
C ASP A 117 8.80 -8.46 15.69
N MET A 118 9.33 -7.66 16.62
CA MET A 118 10.58 -6.93 16.41
C MET A 118 11.81 -7.81 16.58
N THR A 119 11.67 -8.99 17.17
CA THR A 119 12.73 -9.98 17.41
C THR A 119 12.20 -11.41 17.35
N GLY A 120 13.09 -12.41 17.36
CA GLY A 120 12.73 -13.82 17.30
C GLY A 120 12.42 -14.32 15.90
N GLU A 121 11.83 -15.52 15.80
CA GLU A 121 11.57 -16.16 14.49
C GLU A 121 10.57 -15.36 13.65
N GLY A 122 9.50 -14.81 14.25
CA GLY A 122 8.48 -14.03 13.54
C GLY A 122 9.03 -12.78 12.84
N SER A 123 10.08 -12.17 13.41
CA SER A 123 10.70 -10.97 12.84
C SER A 123 11.35 -11.20 11.46
N LYS A 124 11.65 -12.43 11.11
CA LYS A 124 12.28 -12.78 9.82
C LYS A 124 11.29 -12.66 8.65
N TYR A 125 10.00 -12.76 8.93
CA TYR A 125 8.94 -12.81 7.92
C TYR A 125 8.26 -11.46 7.65
N THR A 126 8.68 -10.40 8.34
CA THR A 126 8.12 -9.05 8.14
C THR A 126 9.22 -8.03 7.86
N PRO A 127 9.05 -7.13 6.87
CA PRO A 127 9.98 -6.04 6.65
C PRO A 127 9.97 -5.02 7.81
N PHE A 128 8.86 -4.92 8.53
CA PHE A 128 8.64 -3.90 9.58
C PHE A 128 9.50 -4.10 10.82
N SER A 129 9.96 -5.32 11.07
CA SER A 129 10.90 -5.63 12.15
C SER A 129 12.29 -4.99 11.95
N LYS A 130 12.59 -4.54 10.72
CA LYS A 130 13.85 -3.90 10.34
C LYS A 130 13.76 -2.37 10.35
N LEU A 131 12.58 -1.83 10.64
CA LEU A 131 12.31 -0.40 10.66
C LEU A 131 12.26 0.13 12.10
N ASN A 132 12.61 1.39 12.27
CA ASN A 132 12.31 2.13 13.49
C ASN A 132 10.84 2.54 13.41
N ASN A 133 10.01 2.01 14.30
CA ASN A 133 8.56 2.17 14.27
C ASN A 133 8.11 3.17 15.34
N LEU A 134 7.51 4.28 14.91
CA LEU A 134 6.72 5.13 15.79
C LEU A 134 5.32 4.53 15.93
N VAL A 135 5.01 3.98 17.10
CA VAL A 135 3.76 3.30 17.37
C VAL A 135 2.74 4.29 17.92
N VAL A 136 1.59 4.39 17.24
CA VAL A 136 0.46 5.24 17.63
C VAL A 136 -0.65 4.35 18.16
N VAL A 137 -0.87 4.36 19.46
CA VAL A 137 -1.89 3.55 20.14
C VAL A 137 -3.14 4.39 20.29
N CYS A 138 -4.16 4.12 19.48
CA CYS A 138 -5.40 4.87 19.44
C CYS A 138 -6.48 4.24 20.32
N GLU A 139 -7.13 5.03 21.14
CA GLU A 139 -8.34 4.64 21.86
C GLU A 139 -9.54 5.48 21.38
N PRO A 140 -10.35 4.98 20.43
CA PRO A 140 -11.58 5.62 20.05
C PRO A 140 -12.60 5.64 21.19
N ILE A 141 -13.51 6.64 21.17
CA ILE A 141 -14.61 6.73 22.14
C ILE A 141 -15.53 5.49 22.06
N ASP A 142 -16.12 5.12 23.18
CA ASP A 142 -17.00 3.96 23.23
C ASP A 142 -18.29 4.22 22.44
N GLY A 143 -18.82 3.17 21.81
CA GLY A 143 -20.10 3.20 21.09
C GLY A 143 -20.03 3.74 19.66
N LEU A 144 -18.83 4.04 19.13
CA LEU A 144 -18.69 4.40 17.72
C LEU A 144 -19.16 3.28 16.78
N ALA A 145 -19.82 3.66 15.69
CA ALA A 145 -20.02 2.75 14.57
C ALA A 145 -18.68 2.29 14.00
N LYS A 146 -18.60 1.03 13.53
CA LYS A 146 -17.33 0.40 13.10
C LYS A 146 -16.56 1.22 12.07
N HIS A 147 -17.23 1.79 11.08
CA HIS A 147 -16.60 2.66 10.07
C HIS A 147 -16.08 3.98 10.64
N ALA A 148 -16.77 4.56 11.64
CA ALA A 148 -16.29 5.77 12.30
C ALA A 148 -15.05 5.47 13.16
N HIS A 149 -15.03 4.34 13.85
CA HIS A 149 -13.88 3.83 14.58
C HIS A 149 -12.69 3.62 13.63
N GLU A 150 -12.89 2.91 12.53
CA GLU A 150 -11.88 2.69 11.50
C GLU A 150 -11.31 4.02 11.00
N LYS A 151 -12.18 4.95 10.61
CA LYS A 151 -11.79 6.26 10.10
C LYS A 151 -10.92 7.04 11.09
N ALA A 152 -11.30 7.08 12.36
CA ALA A 152 -10.53 7.79 13.38
C ALA A 152 -9.10 7.23 13.50
N VAL A 153 -8.95 5.92 13.58
CA VAL A 153 -7.63 5.26 13.68
C VAL A 153 -6.81 5.45 12.39
N ARG A 154 -7.42 5.29 11.22
CA ARG A 154 -6.75 5.53 9.93
C ARG A 154 -6.26 6.97 9.80
N MET A 155 -7.10 7.94 10.13
CA MET A 155 -6.73 9.35 10.08
C MET A 155 -5.61 9.70 11.07
N ALA A 156 -5.59 9.09 12.25
CA ALA A 156 -4.49 9.26 13.21
C ALA A 156 -3.14 8.83 12.60
N GLY A 157 -3.08 7.66 11.96
CA GLY A 157 -1.88 7.16 11.29
C GLY A 157 -1.42 8.06 10.14
N LEU A 158 -2.33 8.44 9.25
CA LEU A 158 -2.02 9.29 8.10
C LEU A 158 -1.56 10.70 8.53
N LYS A 159 -2.23 11.32 9.50
CA LYS A 159 -1.83 12.63 10.06
C LYS A 159 -0.44 12.54 10.69
N THR A 160 -0.15 11.47 11.44
CA THR A 160 1.16 11.23 12.03
C THR A 160 2.24 11.09 10.95
N ALA A 161 2.01 10.28 9.93
CA ALA A 161 2.97 10.06 8.85
C ALA A 161 3.23 11.36 8.04
N ASP A 162 2.21 12.14 7.77
CA ASP A 162 2.33 13.45 7.13
C ASP A 162 3.07 14.46 8.00
N TYR A 163 2.76 14.51 9.31
CA TYR A 163 3.46 15.37 10.27
C TYR A 163 4.95 15.05 10.31
N ILE A 164 5.31 13.78 10.48
CA ILE A 164 6.70 13.34 10.49
C ILE A 164 7.38 13.58 9.14
N GLY A 165 6.70 13.29 8.03
CA GLY A 165 7.21 13.54 6.70
C GLY A 165 7.57 15.02 6.47
N LYS A 166 6.72 15.95 6.91
CA LYS A 166 6.92 17.40 6.77
C LYS A 166 8.19 17.92 7.44
N LEU A 167 8.67 17.25 8.48
CA LEU A 167 9.95 17.59 9.13
C LEU A 167 11.16 17.44 8.20
N ALA A 168 11.00 16.66 7.14
CA ALA A 168 12.06 16.39 6.17
C ALA A 168 11.90 17.16 4.83
N LYS A 169 10.99 18.14 4.76
CA LYS A 169 10.68 18.85 3.51
C LYS A 169 11.90 19.56 2.91
N ASP A 170 12.66 20.23 3.75
CA ASP A 170 13.80 21.04 3.35
C ASP A 170 15.14 20.31 3.46
N ILE A 171 15.13 19.03 3.80
CA ILE A 171 16.34 18.21 3.90
C ILE A 171 16.75 17.75 2.51
N VAL A 172 18.03 17.89 2.21
CA VAL A 172 18.63 17.38 0.98
C VAL A 172 18.78 15.87 1.11
N ALA A 173 18.17 15.14 0.18
CA ALA A 173 18.26 13.69 0.15
C ALA A 173 19.69 13.21 -0.19
N GLU A 174 20.13 12.12 0.43
CA GLU A 174 21.44 11.53 0.16
C GLU A 174 21.48 10.80 -1.18
N GLU A 175 20.36 10.17 -1.55
CA GLU A 175 20.17 9.41 -2.78
C GLU A 175 18.85 9.79 -3.45
N VAL A 176 18.76 9.64 -4.76
CA VAL A 176 17.53 9.87 -5.53
C VAL A 176 17.25 8.68 -6.44
N GLU A 177 16.14 8.00 -6.14
CA GLU A 177 15.57 6.99 -7.03
C GLU A 177 14.65 7.67 -8.06
N THR A 178 14.78 7.36 -9.33
CA THR A 178 13.96 7.95 -10.40
C THR A 178 13.11 6.89 -11.08
N PHE A 179 11.82 7.18 -11.21
CA PHE A 179 10.83 6.33 -11.88
C PHE A 179 10.14 7.16 -12.96
N GLU A 180 10.12 6.65 -14.19
CA GLU A 180 9.53 7.34 -15.32
C GLU A 180 8.53 6.44 -16.03
N THR A 181 7.34 6.98 -16.26
CA THR A 181 6.30 6.37 -17.10
C THR A 181 6.10 7.21 -18.34
N VAL A 182 5.98 6.54 -19.48
CA VAL A 182 5.67 7.15 -20.76
C VAL A 182 4.24 6.83 -21.18
N SER A 183 3.70 7.55 -22.15
CA SER A 183 2.41 7.18 -22.72
C SER A 183 2.50 5.82 -23.44
N VAL A 184 1.37 5.11 -23.55
CA VAL A 184 1.31 3.82 -24.29
C VAL A 184 1.86 3.97 -25.71
N LYS A 185 1.49 5.06 -26.40
CA LYS A 185 1.98 5.35 -27.75
C LYS A 185 3.50 5.51 -27.80
N GLU A 186 4.04 6.34 -26.92
CA GLU A 186 5.48 6.58 -26.82
C GLU A 186 6.24 5.30 -26.45
N GLY A 187 5.71 4.48 -25.54
CA GLY A 187 6.30 3.20 -25.17
C GLY A 187 6.36 2.21 -26.34
N ILE A 188 5.33 2.15 -27.19
CA ILE A 188 5.33 1.34 -28.39
C ILE A 188 6.36 1.83 -29.41
N GLU A 189 6.47 3.15 -29.61
CA GLU A 189 7.44 3.74 -30.53
C GLU A 189 8.88 3.53 -30.04
N LYS A 190 9.11 3.64 -28.75
CA LYS A 190 10.45 3.56 -28.15
C LYS A 190 10.97 2.13 -27.99
N TRP A 191 10.06 1.19 -27.73
CA TRP A 191 10.40 -0.23 -27.50
C TRP A 191 9.48 -1.18 -28.28
N PRO A 192 9.51 -1.14 -29.62
CA PRO A 192 8.57 -1.90 -30.45
C PRO A 192 8.71 -3.42 -30.32
N GLU A 193 9.89 -3.91 -29.95
CA GLU A 193 10.17 -5.35 -29.82
C GLU A 193 9.98 -5.89 -28.40
N LEU A 194 9.78 -5.01 -27.39
CA LEU A 194 9.60 -5.45 -26.02
C LEU A 194 8.13 -5.81 -25.74
N PRO A 195 7.86 -6.92 -25.03
CA PRO A 195 6.51 -7.27 -24.64
C PRO A 195 5.93 -6.19 -23.72
N ARG A 196 4.68 -5.82 -23.99
CA ARG A 196 3.91 -4.85 -23.17
C ARG A 196 3.29 -5.57 -22.00
N VAL A 197 3.76 -5.24 -20.80
CA VAL A 197 3.32 -5.86 -19.57
C VAL A 197 2.58 -4.85 -18.72
N GLY A 198 1.40 -5.24 -18.23
CA GLY A 198 0.61 -4.50 -17.25
C GLY A 198 0.57 -5.22 -15.91
N TYR A 199 0.22 -4.48 -14.86
CA TYR A 199 -0.02 -5.05 -13.54
C TYR A 199 -1.50 -4.86 -13.18
N VAL A 200 -2.22 -5.95 -12.96
CA VAL A 200 -3.60 -5.95 -12.47
C VAL A 200 -3.55 -6.15 -10.96
N LEU A 201 -3.69 -5.06 -10.23
CA LEU A 201 -3.68 -5.00 -8.78
C LEU A 201 -5.11 -5.10 -8.27
N MET A 202 -5.45 -6.23 -7.68
CA MET A 202 -6.72 -6.42 -6.99
C MET A 202 -6.60 -5.80 -5.60
N LEU A 203 -7.51 -4.89 -5.26
CA LEU A 203 -7.55 -4.19 -3.99
C LEU A 203 -8.58 -4.82 -3.06
N GLN A 204 -8.22 -5.02 -1.81
CA GLN A 204 -9.14 -5.48 -0.79
C GLN A 204 -10.28 -4.47 -0.63
N SER A 205 -11.50 -4.89 -0.96
CA SER A 205 -12.70 -4.06 -0.94
C SER A 205 -13.91 -4.82 -0.41
N GLN A 206 -13.69 -5.93 0.28
CA GLN A 206 -14.74 -6.76 0.86
C GLN A 206 -14.49 -7.04 2.35
N GLY A 207 -15.54 -7.46 3.02
CA GLY A 207 -15.50 -7.76 4.45
C GLY A 207 -15.77 -6.54 5.32
N LEU A 208 -15.60 -6.74 6.62
CA LEU A 208 -15.83 -5.74 7.63
C LEU A 208 -14.58 -4.89 7.84
N MET A 209 -14.64 -3.60 7.52
CA MET A 209 -13.53 -2.65 7.68
C MET A 209 -12.28 -2.97 6.84
N HIS A 210 -12.45 -3.67 5.73
CA HIS A 210 -11.41 -3.91 4.74
C HIS A 210 -11.48 -2.87 3.64
N ASP A 211 -11.30 -1.62 4.01
CA ASP A 211 -11.44 -0.53 3.05
C ASP A 211 -10.06 -0.13 2.54
N THR A 212 -9.89 -0.11 1.22
CA THR A 212 -8.75 0.50 0.54
C THR A 212 -9.26 1.75 -0.16
N TYR A 213 -8.51 2.83 -0.10
CA TYR A 213 -8.91 4.12 -0.65
C TYR A 213 -7.97 4.52 -1.77
N VAL A 214 -8.55 4.97 -2.88
CA VAL A 214 -7.81 5.50 -4.03
C VAL A 214 -8.21 6.95 -4.22
N TYR A 215 -7.28 7.88 -4.06
CA TYR A 215 -7.57 9.32 -4.06
C TYR A 215 -8.72 9.71 -3.11
N GLY A 216 -8.81 9.04 -1.97
CA GLY A 216 -9.85 9.26 -0.95
C GLY A 216 -11.19 8.59 -1.23
N VAL A 217 -11.35 7.93 -2.37
CA VAL A 217 -12.55 7.15 -2.70
C VAL A 217 -12.36 5.71 -2.24
N ASP A 218 -13.35 5.18 -1.52
CA ASP A 218 -13.40 3.76 -1.16
C ASP A 218 -13.39 2.90 -2.43
N ALA A 219 -12.42 1.99 -2.54
CA ALA A 219 -12.21 1.17 -3.72
C ALA A 219 -13.46 0.38 -4.14
N LYS A 220 -14.28 -0.08 -3.19
CA LYS A 220 -15.53 -0.79 -3.50
C LYS A 220 -16.58 0.04 -4.25
N GLN A 221 -16.44 1.37 -4.27
CA GLN A 221 -17.30 2.28 -5.02
C GLN A 221 -16.79 2.55 -6.45
N SER A 222 -15.61 2.05 -6.78
CA SER A 222 -14.97 2.27 -8.06
C SER A 222 -15.13 1.06 -8.99
N LEU A 223 -15.26 1.30 -10.29
CA LEU A 223 -15.02 0.28 -11.30
C LEU A 223 -13.52 0.11 -11.52
N SER A 224 -13.12 -1.02 -12.12
CA SER A 224 -11.73 -1.23 -12.52
C SER A 224 -11.27 -0.06 -13.39
N THR A 225 -10.09 0.48 -13.09
CA THR A 225 -9.55 1.67 -13.77
C THR A 225 -8.03 1.59 -13.88
N ILE A 226 -7.47 2.51 -14.64
CA ILE A 226 -6.03 2.64 -14.83
C ILE A 226 -5.50 3.68 -13.84
N ILE A 227 -4.35 3.37 -13.26
CA ILE A 227 -3.56 4.29 -12.44
C ILE A 227 -2.08 4.19 -12.86
N MET A 228 -1.35 5.29 -12.84
CA MET A 228 0.08 5.21 -13.10
C MET A 228 0.82 4.62 -11.92
N PRO A 229 1.81 3.73 -12.14
CA PRO A 229 2.55 3.11 -11.05
C PRO A 229 3.23 4.14 -10.14
N THR A 230 3.67 5.26 -10.67
CA THR A 230 4.25 6.36 -9.88
C THR A 230 3.24 7.05 -8.97
N GLU A 231 1.94 7.07 -9.30
CA GLU A 231 0.89 7.60 -8.41
C GLU A 231 0.74 6.72 -7.17
N ILE A 232 0.79 5.39 -7.34
CA ILE A 232 0.75 4.43 -6.22
C ILE A 232 1.95 4.64 -5.30
N MET A 233 3.15 4.77 -5.88
CA MET A 233 4.38 5.02 -5.15
C MET A 233 4.42 6.39 -4.45
N ASP A 234 3.52 7.30 -4.81
CA ASP A 234 3.45 8.68 -4.29
C ASP A 234 2.19 8.94 -3.44
N GLY A 235 1.52 7.87 -2.99
CA GLY A 235 0.48 7.92 -1.97
C GLY A 235 -0.95 8.06 -2.47
N ALA A 236 -1.23 7.75 -3.74
CA ALA A 236 -2.59 7.73 -4.27
C ALA A 236 -3.47 6.64 -3.64
N ILE A 237 -2.86 5.55 -3.16
CA ILE A 237 -3.55 4.44 -2.50
C ILE A 237 -3.21 4.42 -1.02
N VAL A 238 -4.24 4.32 -0.20
CA VAL A 238 -4.15 4.22 1.25
C VAL A 238 -4.92 2.99 1.72
N SER A 239 -4.30 2.19 2.58
CA SER A 239 -4.96 1.08 3.24
C SER A 239 -5.88 1.61 4.34
N GLY A 240 -7.08 1.06 4.43
CA GLY A 240 -7.87 1.17 5.65
C GLY A 240 -7.31 0.28 6.74
N ASN A 241 -7.91 0.29 7.91
CA ASN A 241 -7.45 -0.53 9.01
C ASN A 241 -7.53 -2.02 8.68
N CYS A 242 -6.45 -2.72 8.93
CA CYS A 242 -6.39 -4.16 8.80
C CYS A 242 -7.19 -4.79 9.95
N VAL A 243 -8.27 -5.47 9.63
CA VAL A 243 -9.03 -6.28 10.60
C VAL A 243 -8.60 -7.74 10.53
N SER A 244 -8.06 -8.13 9.39
CA SER A 244 -7.50 -9.46 9.15
C SER A 244 -6.04 -9.29 8.79
N ALA A 245 -5.19 -9.64 9.69
CA ALA A 245 -3.79 -9.27 9.73
C ALA A 245 -2.93 -9.80 8.60
N CYS A 246 -3.35 -10.90 8.04
CA CYS A 246 -2.51 -11.66 7.11
C CYS A 246 -2.82 -11.37 5.65
N ASP A 247 -3.90 -10.65 5.37
CA ASP A 247 -4.49 -10.70 4.04
C ASP A 247 -4.47 -9.36 3.32
N LYS A 248 -4.08 -8.27 3.99
CA LYS A 248 -4.19 -6.93 3.42
C LYS A 248 -2.85 -6.23 3.34
N ASN A 249 -2.60 -5.58 2.20
CA ASN A 249 -1.47 -4.67 2.06
C ASN A 249 -1.66 -3.43 2.95
N THR A 250 -0.62 -3.08 3.67
CA THR A 250 -0.55 -1.81 4.39
C THR A 250 -0.29 -0.65 3.42
N THR A 251 -0.48 0.58 3.88
CA THR A 251 -0.09 1.77 3.11
C THR A 251 1.39 1.73 2.74
N TYR A 252 2.26 1.20 3.61
CA TYR A 252 3.67 0.97 3.31
C TYR A 252 3.88 0.06 2.10
N HIS A 253 3.11 -1.03 1.99
CA HIS A 253 3.21 -1.95 0.87
C HIS A 253 2.76 -1.31 -0.45
N HIS A 254 1.73 -0.45 -0.43
CA HIS A 254 1.34 0.30 -1.62
C HIS A 254 2.43 1.29 -2.03
N LEU A 255 2.96 2.07 -1.10
CA LEU A 255 4.05 3.02 -1.35
C LEU A 255 5.33 2.37 -1.88
N ASN A 256 5.63 1.16 -1.43
CA ASN A 256 6.85 0.39 -1.75
C ASN A 256 6.56 -0.92 -2.50
N ASN A 257 5.50 -0.95 -3.30
CA ASN A 257 5.03 -2.15 -3.99
C ASN A 257 6.17 -2.85 -4.75
N PRO A 258 6.55 -4.09 -4.36
CA PRO A 258 7.70 -4.78 -4.92
C PRO A 258 7.49 -5.12 -6.40
N VAL A 259 6.27 -5.49 -6.80
CA VAL A 259 5.95 -5.81 -8.21
C VAL A 259 6.15 -4.57 -9.09
N ILE A 260 5.71 -3.40 -8.65
CA ILE A 260 5.93 -2.14 -9.37
C ILE A 260 7.42 -1.83 -9.48
N ARG A 261 8.18 -2.00 -8.40
CA ARG A 261 9.63 -1.75 -8.40
C ARG A 261 10.37 -2.69 -9.34
N ASP A 262 10.04 -3.97 -9.34
CA ASP A 262 10.65 -4.97 -10.21
C ASP A 262 10.28 -4.74 -11.68
N LEU A 263 9.04 -4.37 -11.97
CA LEU A 263 8.62 -3.99 -13.32
C LEU A 263 9.36 -2.76 -13.83
N PHE A 264 9.58 -1.74 -12.99
CA PHE A 264 10.42 -0.60 -13.35
C PHE A 264 11.88 -0.99 -13.57
N ALA A 265 12.43 -1.90 -12.78
CA ALA A 265 13.80 -2.38 -12.96
C ALA A 265 14.01 -3.08 -14.31
N GLN A 266 12.96 -3.67 -14.87
CA GLN A 266 12.95 -4.36 -16.16
C GLN A 266 12.46 -3.48 -17.33
N HIS A 267 11.80 -2.34 -17.03
CA HIS A 267 11.22 -1.44 -18.04
C HIS A 267 12.28 -0.89 -19.00
N GLY A 268 12.02 -1.02 -20.29
CA GLY A 268 12.93 -0.62 -21.35
C GLY A 268 14.16 -1.54 -21.55
N LYS A 269 14.23 -2.66 -20.82
CA LYS A 269 15.29 -3.68 -20.93
C LYS A 269 14.75 -5.02 -21.45
N THR A 270 13.83 -5.62 -20.72
CA THR A 270 13.24 -6.93 -21.04
C THR A 270 11.75 -6.84 -21.34
N LEU A 271 11.10 -5.78 -20.90
CA LEU A 271 9.69 -5.51 -21.11
C LEU A 271 9.40 -4.00 -21.18
N ASN A 272 8.25 -3.66 -21.72
CA ASN A 272 7.64 -2.35 -21.67
C ASN A 272 6.54 -2.37 -20.60
N PHE A 273 6.80 -1.78 -19.42
CA PHE A 273 5.81 -1.66 -18.35
C PHE A 273 4.82 -0.55 -18.70
N VAL A 274 3.60 -0.93 -19.05
CA VAL A 274 2.57 -0.02 -19.58
C VAL A 274 1.86 0.76 -18.48
N GLY A 275 1.58 0.12 -17.34
CA GLY A 275 0.86 0.74 -16.23
C GLY A 275 0.16 -0.27 -15.34
N VAL A 276 -0.64 0.23 -14.42
CA VAL A 276 -1.40 -0.56 -13.45
C VAL A 276 -2.88 -0.42 -13.69
N ILE A 277 -3.58 -1.55 -13.70
CA ILE A 277 -5.04 -1.63 -13.66
C ILE A 277 -5.41 -2.00 -12.24
N ILE A 278 -6.10 -1.12 -11.53
CA ILE A 278 -6.68 -1.46 -10.23
C ILE A 278 -8.07 -2.04 -10.44
N THR A 279 -8.38 -3.09 -9.69
CA THR A 279 -9.68 -3.73 -9.67
C THR A 279 -10.04 -4.15 -8.24
N ASN A 280 -11.26 -4.62 -8.03
CA ASN A 280 -11.77 -4.88 -6.71
C ASN A 280 -11.87 -6.38 -6.43
N GLU A 281 -11.75 -6.71 -5.16
CA GLU A 281 -12.18 -7.98 -4.61
C GLU A 281 -13.61 -7.82 -4.12
N ASN A 282 -14.53 -8.53 -4.71
CA ASN A 282 -15.96 -8.31 -4.54
C ASN A 282 -16.63 -9.39 -3.69
N VAL A 283 -17.69 -9.03 -2.99
CA VAL A 283 -18.52 -9.97 -2.21
C VAL A 283 -19.43 -10.77 -3.12
N TYR A 284 -20.13 -10.09 -4.05
CA TYR A 284 -21.16 -10.69 -4.87
C TYR A 284 -20.66 -11.11 -6.25
N LEU A 285 -21.15 -12.26 -6.74
CA LEU A 285 -20.77 -12.83 -8.03
C LEU A 285 -20.96 -11.85 -9.20
N ALA A 286 -22.07 -11.10 -9.20
CA ALA A 286 -22.35 -10.11 -10.25
C ALA A 286 -21.28 -9.01 -10.32
N ASP A 287 -20.76 -8.60 -9.15
CA ASP A 287 -19.71 -7.58 -9.06
C ASP A 287 -18.35 -8.15 -9.46
N LYS A 288 -18.06 -9.40 -9.09
CA LYS A 288 -16.87 -10.14 -9.57
C LYS A 288 -16.86 -10.25 -11.10
N MET A 289 -18.01 -10.61 -11.69
CA MET A 289 -18.16 -10.68 -13.14
C MET A 289 -17.94 -9.32 -13.80
N ARG A 290 -18.52 -8.26 -13.27
CA ARG A 290 -18.38 -6.88 -13.78
C ARG A 290 -16.93 -6.40 -13.69
N SER A 291 -16.30 -6.51 -12.54
CA SER A 291 -14.93 -6.04 -12.33
C SER A 291 -13.95 -6.76 -13.24
N SER A 292 -14.07 -8.10 -13.37
CA SER A 292 -13.21 -8.88 -14.26
C SER A 292 -13.47 -8.63 -15.75
N ASP A 293 -14.70 -8.28 -16.15
CA ASP A 293 -14.99 -7.83 -17.52
C ASP A 293 -14.31 -6.50 -17.83
N TRP A 294 -14.33 -5.56 -16.88
CA TRP A 294 -13.69 -4.26 -17.04
C TRP A 294 -12.16 -4.37 -17.07
N SER A 295 -11.55 -5.10 -16.14
CA SER A 295 -10.10 -5.28 -16.11
C SER A 295 -9.58 -5.94 -17.41
N SER A 296 -10.28 -6.97 -17.91
CA SER A 296 -9.88 -7.64 -19.16
C SER A 296 -10.00 -6.71 -20.38
N LYS A 297 -11.04 -5.88 -20.47
CA LYS A 297 -11.16 -4.85 -21.50
C LYS A 297 -10.04 -3.83 -21.46
N LEU A 298 -9.65 -3.40 -20.25
CA LEU A 298 -8.55 -2.45 -20.08
C LEU A 298 -7.21 -3.07 -20.52
N CYS A 299 -6.96 -4.35 -20.21
CA CYS A 299 -5.79 -5.07 -20.72
C CYS A 299 -5.76 -5.10 -22.26
N GLU A 300 -6.90 -5.39 -22.89
CA GLU A 300 -7.03 -5.40 -24.34
C GLU A 300 -6.81 -3.99 -24.94
N TRP A 301 -7.41 -2.94 -24.37
CA TRP A 301 -7.30 -1.57 -24.86
C TRP A 301 -5.88 -1.01 -24.72
N LEU A 302 -5.18 -1.37 -23.64
CA LEU A 302 -3.77 -1.04 -23.45
C LEU A 302 -2.85 -1.83 -24.39
N GLY A 303 -3.41 -2.84 -25.08
CA GLY A 303 -2.69 -3.69 -25.99
C GLY A 303 -1.62 -4.52 -25.29
N LEU A 304 -1.91 -5.04 -24.13
CA LEU A 304 -0.94 -5.82 -23.35
C LEU A 304 -0.66 -7.17 -24.01
N ASP A 305 0.59 -7.60 -23.94
CA ASP A 305 1.02 -8.96 -24.31
C ASP A 305 1.00 -9.89 -23.09
N GLY A 306 1.20 -9.31 -21.89
CA GLY A 306 1.15 -10.01 -20.62
C GLY A 306 0.64 -9.14 -19.47
N ALA A 307 0.07 -9.78 -18.45
CA ALA A 307 -0.40 -9.15 -17.23
C ALA A 307 0.00 -9.97 -15.99
N ILE A 308 0.57 -9.30 -15.01
CA ILE A 308 0.71 -9.85 -13.66
C ILE A 308 -0.60 -9.55 -12.94
N VAL A 309 -1.20 -10.54 -12.30
CA VAL A 309 -2.45 -10.38 -11.54
C VAL A 309 -2.19 -10.75 -10.09
N SER A 310 -2.33 -9.81 -9.17
CA SER A 310 -2.19 -10.07 -7.74
C SER A 310 -3.49 -9.86 -6.99
N GLN A 311 -3.66 -10.59 -5.90
CA GLN A 311 -4.75 -10.38 -4.94
C GLN A 311 -4.21 -10.03 -3.56
N GLU A 312 -5.07 -9.44 -2.75
CA GLU A 312 -4.93 -9.33 -1.32
C GLU A 312 -5.86 -10.35 -0.67
N GLY A 313 -5.37 -11.13 0.31
CA GLY A 313 -6.18 -12.15 0.96
C GLY A 313 -6.47 -13.40 0.12
N PHE A 314 -7.29 -14.28 0.66
CA PHE A 314 -7.64 -15.57 0.08
C PHE A 314 -9.09 -15.95 0.37
N GLY A 315 -9.56 -17.06 -0.23
CA GLY A 315 -10.91 -17.57 -0.09
C GLY A 315 -11.88 -16.91 -1.07
N ASN A 316 -12.70 -15.96 -0.63
CA ASN A 316 -13.64 -15.28 -1.54
C ASN A 316 -12.94 -14.49 -2.67
N PRO A 317 -11.80 -13.82 -2.47
CA PRO A 317 -11.02 -13.18 -3.54
C PRO A 317 -10.49 -14.13 -4.61
N ASP A 318 -10.27 -15.41 -4.30
CA ASP A 318 -9.75 -16.39 -5.27
C ASP A 318 -10.62 -16.49 -6.52
N THR A 319 -11.93 -16.31 -6.35
CA THR A 319 -12.86 -16.29 -7.50
C THR A 319 -12.64 -15.06 -8.37
N ASP A 320 -12.42 -13.87 -7.78
CA ASP A 320 -12.08 -12.66 -8.55
C ASP A 320 -10.75 -12.86 -9.31
N LEU A 321 -9.75 -13.43 -8.64
CA LEU A 321 -8.43 -13.70 -9.22
C LEU A 321 -8.54 -14.58 -10.47
N ILE A 322 -9.18 -15.74 -10.35
CA ILE A 322 -9.31 -16.69 -11.46
C ILE A 322 -10.21 -16.11 -12.57
N MET A 323 -11.27 -15.37 -12.23
CA MET A 323 -12.09 -14.69 -13.24
C MET A 323 -11.30 -13.65 -14.02
N ASN A 324 -10.47 -12.83 -13.35
CA ASN A 324 -9.58 -11.87 -14.01
C ASN A 324 -8.66 -12.61 -14.99
N CYS A 325 -7.94 -13.63 -14.53
CA CYS A 325 -7.03 -14.40 -15.39
C CYS A 325 -7.74 -14.99 -16.62
N LYS A 326 -8.85 -15.70 -16.42
CA LYS A 326 -9.60 -16.34 -17.53
C LYS A 326 -10.05 -15.32 -18.58
N LYS A 327 -10.58 -14.17 -18.14
CA LYS A 327 -11.11 -13.16 -19.06
C LYS A 327 -9.97 -12.39 -19.76
N ILE A 328 -8.87 -12.13 -19.07
CA ILE A 328 -7.67 -11.50 -19.64
C ILE A 328 -7.06 -12.45 -20.69
N GLU A 329 -6.90 -13.74 -20.38
CA GLU A 329 -6.42 -14.75 -21.32
C GLU A 329 -7.37 -14.95 -22.50
N GLY A 330 -8.68 -14.85 -22.27
CA GLY A 330 -9.69 -14.86 -23.34
C GLY A 330 -9.55 -13.70 -24.32
N LYS A 331 -8.82 -12.64 -23.97
CA LYS A 331 -8.44 -11.52 -24.84
C LYS A 331 -7.07 -11.69 -25.50
N GLY A 332 -6.42 -12.84 -25.32
CA GLY A 332 -5.11 -13.15 -25.90
C GLY A 332 -3.91 -12.61 -25.08
N VAL A 333 -4.14 -12.06 -23.91
CA VAL A 333 -3.10 -11.56 -23.00
C VAL A 333 -2.69 -12.67 -22.03
N LYS A 334 -1.39 -12.98 -21.95
CA LYS A 334 -0.86 -13.99 -21.02
C LYS A 334 -0.94 -13.48 -19.58
N THR A 335 -1.22 -14.37 -18.62
CA THR A 335 -1.28 -13.98 -17.20
C THR A 335 -0.28 -14.74 -16.34
N VAL A 336 0.19 -14.05 -15.30
CA VAL A 336 0.95 -14.61 -14.17
C VAL A 336 0.25 -14.21 -12.88
N ILE A 337 0.04 -15.16 -11.99
CA ILE A 337 -0.64 -14.95 -10.71
C ILE A 337 0.38 -14.73 -9.60
N ILE A 338 0.12 -13.72 -8.77
CA ILE A 338 0.76 -13.54 -7.47
C ILE A 338 -0.34 -13.59 -6.42
N THR A 339 -0.27 -14.56 -5.53
CA THR A 339 -1.24 -14.78 -4.46
C THR A 339 -0.54 -15.18 -3.17
N ASP A 340 -1.25 -15.17 -2.04
CA ASP A 340 -0.73 -15.65 -0.78
C ASP A 340 -0.42 -17.16 -0.83
N GLU A 341 0.49 -17.59 0.01
CA GLU A 341 0.86 -18.99 0.14
C GLU A 341 0.28 -19.55 1.44
N TYR A 342 -0.94 -20.07 1.37
CA TYR A 342 -1.48 -20.89 2.43
C TYR A 342 -1.51 -22.35 2.00
N ALA A 343 -0.45 -23.08 2.31
CA ALA A 343 -0.29 -24.45 1.85
C ALA A 343 -1.13 -25.48 2.65
N GLY A 344 -1.67 -25.12 3.81
CA GLY A 344 -2.31 -26.06 4.70
C GLY A 344 -1.36 -27.15 5.23
N ARG A 345 -1.90 -28.18 5.88
CA ARG A 345 -1.08 -29.31 6.35
C ARG A 345 -0.72 -30.31 5.27
N ASP A 346 -1.46 -30.32 4.18
CA ASP A 346 -1.30 -31.20 3.03
C ASP A 346 -0.51 -30.58 1.87
N GLY A 347 -0.04 -29.36 2.03
CA GLY A 347 0.69 -28.62 1.01
C GLY A 347 -0.19 -28.13 -0.15
N ALA A 348 -1.52 -28.23 -0.04
CA ALA A 348 -2.44 -27.73 -1.07
C ALA A 348 -2.78 -26.27 -0.82
N SER A 349 -2.56 -25.42 -1.80
CA SER A 349 -2.95 -24.02 -1.76
C SER A 349 -4.49 -23.91 -1.82
N GLN A 350 -5.05 -23.04 -0.97
CA GLN A 350 -6.48 -22.72 -1.00
C GLN A 350 -6.80 -21.55 -1.95
N SER A 351 -5.79 -20.88 -2.49
CA SER A 351 -5.96 -19.70 -3.36
C SER A 351 -6.34 -20.03 -4.80
N LEU A 352 -6.63 -21.29 -5.13
CA LEU A 352 -7.00 -21.71 -6.48
C LEU A 352 -8.48 -22.12 -6.51
N ALA A 353 -9.32 -21.26 -7.03
CA ALA A 353 -10.74 -21.57 -7.29
C ALA A 353 -10.93 -22.56 -8.45
N GLU A 354 -9.90 -22.83 -9.25
CA GLU A 354 -9.88 -23.83 -10.35
C GLU A 354 -8.57 -24.61 -10.38
N ILE A 355 -8.69 -25.94 -10.48
CA ILE A 355 -7.53 -26.83 -10.65
C ILE A 355 -7.04 -26.75 -12.10
N GLY A 356 -5.72 -26.71 -12.31
CA GLY A 356 -5.08 -26.77 -13.61
C GLY A 356 -4.70 -25.42 -14.22
N ARG A 357 -4.85 -24.32 -13.51
CA ARG A 357 -4.23 -23.05 -13.85
C ARG A 357 -2.88 -22.93 -13.15
N ALA A 358 -1.83 -22.69 -13.92
CA ALA A 358 -0.50 -22.56 -13.37
C ALA A 358 -0.40 -21.31 -12.51
N SER A 359 -0.22 -21.48 -11.20
CA SER A 359 0.47 -20.51 -10.41
C SER A 359 1.96 -20.71 -10.63
N CYS A 360 2.70 -19.71 -11.08
CA CYS A 360 4.15 -19.78 -11.00
C CYS A 360 4.51 -19.77 -9.50
N ARG A 361 4.86 -20.95 -8.99
CA ARG A 361 5.55 -21.09 -7.72
C ARG A 361 7.05 -21.02 -8.02
N GLU A 362 7.72 -19.98 -7.62
CA GLU A 362 9.15 -19.95 -7.31
C GLU A 362 9.34 -19.17 -6.02
#